data_fd2f1cf423bf85432ea98694e1736bb1
#
_entry.id   fd2f1cf423bf85432ea98694e1736bb1
#
_cell.length_a   1.000
_cell.length_b   1.000
_cell.length_c   1.000
_cell.angle_alpha   90.00
_cell.angle_beta   90.00
_cell.angle_gamma   90.00
#
_symmetry.space_group_name_H-M   'P 1'
#
loop_
_entity.id
_entity.type
_entity.pdbx_description
1 polymer ?
#
loop_
_entity_poly.entity_id
_entity_poly.type
_entity_poly.pdbx_seq_one_letter_code
_entity_poly.pdbx_strand_id
1 'polypeptide(L)'
;MAGTLASPLNRAGWLLSFFCLVGFQSWAQTQGEITGEVTDASGGTVVGAVVTVTNPQTNFTRGATTNTVGNYVFPALLPGVYTVRVEAKGFQTEIRSGVELQVQQTARIDFQLRVGAVAETIEVVGGAPLLNTENATVGTVIENKRIVELPLNGRNFLQLVALSPNVNASFASAGQAGSRQGGDRSNQQLSVAGNRREWNYFTLDGVDNTDVNFNTYSFLPSIDALQEFKVQTGIYSAEFGREAGQVNVSTKGGTNQYHGAMFEFLRNSYFDGRPYAFTS
;
A
#
# COMPACT_ATOMS: atom_id res chain seq x y z
N MET A 1 57.15 -26.30 -19.16
CA MET A 1 56.02 -26.57 -18.26
C MET A 1 55.96 -25.45 -17.21
N ALA A 2 55.12 -24.46 -17.42
CA ALA A 2 54.94 -23.36 -16.50
C ALA A 2 53.54 -23.46 -15.91
N GLY A 3 53.44 -23.90 -14.66
CA GLY A 3 52.21 -23.95 -13.90
C GLY A 3 51.90 -22.57 -13.33
N THR A 4 50.85 -21.92 -13.82
CA THR A 4 50.32 -20.68 -13.26
C THR A 4 49.57 -20.97 -11.97
N LEU A 5 50.20 -20.67 -10.85
CA LEU A 5 49.57 -20.65 -9.52
C LEU A 5 48.58 -19.47 -9.46
N ALA A 6 47.29 -19.76 -9.56
CA ALA A 6 46.24 -18.78 -9.33
C ALA A 6 46.32 -18.26 -7.88
N SER A 7 46.49 -16.94 -7.72
CA SER A 7 46.69 -16.28 -6.44
C SER A 7 45.44 -16.38 -5.55
N PRO A 8 45.60 -16.52 -4.21
CA PRO A 8 44.48 -16.65 -3.26
C PRO A 8 43.56 -15.39 -3.22
N LEU A 9 44.01 -14.25 -3.73
CA LEU A 9 43.20 -13.03 -3.84
C LEU A 9 41.97 -13.19 -4.73
N ASN A 10 42.00 -14.03 -5.78
CA ASN A 10 40.85 -14.23 -6.66
C ASN A 10 39.72 -15.05 -5.98
N ARG A 11 40.02 -15.91 -5.04
CA ARG A 11 39.02 -16.71 -4.31
C ARG A 11 38.27 -15.88 -3.27
N ALA A 12 38.94 -14.93 -2.62
CA ALA A 12 38.31 -13.99 -1.69
C ALA A 12 37.37 -13.00 -2.40
N GLY A 13 37.74 -12.56 -3.59
CA GLY A 13 36.91 -11.70 -4.42
C GLY A 13 35.59 -12.36 -4.88
N TRP A 14 35.62 -13.63 -5.22
CA TRP A 14 34.43 -14.40 -5.58
C TRP A 14 33.49 -14.66 -4.38
N LEU A 15 34.03 -14.88 -3.19
CA LEU A 15 33.28 -15.06 -1.96
C LEU A 15 32.61 -13.72 -1.50
N LEU A 16 33.31 -12.60 -1.64
CA LEU A 16 32.76 -11.29 -1.36
C LEU A 16 31.65 -10.91 -2.37
N SER A 17 31.83 -11.23 -3.65
CA SER A 17 30.83 -11.00 -4.69
C SER A 17 29.58 -11.86 -4.48
N PHE A 18 29.73 -13.10 -4.00
CA PHE A 18 28.61 -13.97 -3.68
C PHE A 18 27.85 -13.52 -2.42
N PHE A 19 28.54 -12.94 -1.44
CA PHE A 19 27.92 -12.41 -0.22
C PHE A 19 27.13 -11.12 -0.47
N CYS A 20 27.54 -10.30 -1.45
CA CYS A 20 26.77 -9.12 -1.88
C CYS A 20 25.51 -9.47 -2.68
N LEU A 21 25.39 -10.69 -3.22
CA LEU A 21 24.19 -11.16 -3.95
C LEU A 21 23.11 -11.77 -3.05
N VAL A 22 23.43 -12.01 -1.75
CA VAL A 22 22.39 -12.30 -0.74
C VAL A 22 21.78 -10.97 -0.32
N GLY A 23 20.99 -10.39 -1.20
CA GLY A 23 20.25 -9.16 -0.95
C GLY A 23 19.42 -9.34 0.32
N PHE A 24 19.59 -8.43 1.27
CA PHE A 24 18.64 -8.25 2.36
C PHE A 24 17.26 -8.12 1.73
N GLN A 25 16.37 -9.07 1.97
CA GLN A 25 14.97 -8.91 1.62
C GLN A 25 14.43 -7.79 2.49
N SER A 26 14.42 -6.59 1.97
CA SER A 26 13.70 -5.48 2.56
C SER A 26 12.22 -5.86 2.55
N TRP A 27 11.66 -6.10 3.68
CA TRP A 27 10.24 -6.36 3.83
C TRP A 27 9.55 -5.04 3.52
N ALA A 28 8.91 -4.99 2.35
CA ALA A 28 8.20 -3.78 1.92
C ALA A 28 6.98 -3.57 2.82
N GLN A 29 6.96 -2.46 3.52
CA GLN A 29 5.97 -2.10 4.56
C GLN A 29 4.60 -1.64 4.00
N THR A 30 4.33 -1.81 2.72
CA THR A 30 3.01 -1.49 2.12
C THR A 30 1.99 -2.62 2.26
N GLN A 31 2.40 -3.73 2.83
CA GLN A 31 1.58 -4.92 2.94
C GLN A 31 0.52 -4.74 4.03
N GLY A 32 -0.66 -5.32 3.77
CA GLY A 32 -1.71 -5.43 4.76
C GLY A 32 -1.71 -6.81 5.42
N GLU A 33 -2.66 -7.00 6.32
CA GLU A 33 -2.85 -8.24 7.07
C GLU A 33 -4.33 -8.60 7.12
N ILE A 34 -4.65 -9.89 7.01
CA ILE A 34 -5.99 -10.41 7.30
C ILE A 34 -5.89 -11.27 8.54
N THR A 35 -6.69 -10.95 9.54
CA THR A 35 -6.80 -11.68 10.80
C THR A 35 -8.26 -12.00 11.12
N GLY A 36 -8.51 -12.86 12.07
CA GLY A 36 -9.83 -13.13 12.54
C GLY A 36 -9.90 -14.32 13.47
N GLU A 37 -11.12 -14.59 13.95
CA GLU A 37 -11.46 -15.69 14.84
C GLU A 37 -12.48 -16.59 14.18
N VAL A 38 -12.35 -17.90 14.39
CA VAL A 38 -13.31 -18.91 13.94
C VAL A 38 -14.01 -19.51 15.15
N THR A 39 -15.32 -19.31 15.21
CA THR A 39 -16.19 -19.82 16.28
C THR A 39 -17.26 -20.74 15.72
N ASP A 40 -17.86 -21.54 16.56
CA ASP A 40 -19.08 -22.30 16.25
C ASP A 40 -20.35 -21.48 16.57
N ALA A 41 -21.51 -22.04 16.27
CA ALA A 41 -22.79 -21.37 16.51
C ALA A 41 -23.09 -21.14 18.01
N SER A 42 -22.38 -21.80 18.93
CA SER A 42 -22.51 -21.64 20.38
C SER A 42 -21.52 -20.59 20.92
N GLY A 43 -20.61 -20.05 20.07
CA GLY A 43 -19.54 -19.16 20.47
C GLY A 43 -18.27 -19.88 20.93
N GLY A 44 -18.22 -21.21 20.79
CA GLY A 44 -17.03 -22.01 21.08
C GLY A 44 -15.97 -21.82 20.00
N THR A 45 -14.69 -21.73 20.37
CA THR A 45 -13.59 -21.58 19.42
C THR A 45 -13.34 -22.85 18.62
N VAL A 46 -13.16 -22.72 17.30
CA VAL A 46 -12.86 -23.85 16.41
C VAL A 46 -11.34 -23.91 16.17
N VAL A 47 -10.72 -24.89 16.82
CA VAL A 47 -9.26 -25.12 16.72
C VAL A 47 -8.94 -26.00 15.53
N GLY A 48 -7.87 -25.66 14.78
CA GLY A 48 -7.40 -26.47 13.65
C GLY A 48 -8.27 -26.33 12.39
N ALA A 49 -9.16 -25.34 12.31
CA ALA A 49 -9.84 -25.01 11.08
C ALA A 49 -8.84 -24.56 10.02
N VAL A 50 -8.99 -25.01 8.79
CA VAL A 50 -8.16 -24.60 7.66
C VAL A 50 -8.75 -23.34 7.06
N VAL A 51 -8.00 -22.26 7.11
CA VAL A 51 -8.36 -20.99 6.49
C VAL A 51 -7.50 -20.80 5.24
N THR A 52 -8.13 -20.46 4.13
CA THR A 52 -7.45 -20.22 2.85
C THR A 52 -7.83 -18.86 2.34
N VAL A 53 -6.81 -18.06 2.04
CA VAL A 53 -6.95 -16.74 1.40
C VAL A 53 -6.52 -16.85 -0.06
N THR A 54 -7.36 -16.36 -0.97
CA THR A 54 -7.09 -16.39 -2.41
C THR A 54 -7.31 -15.01 -3.01
N ASN A 55 -6.35 -14.54 -3.82
CA ASN A 55 -6.54 -13.37 -4.66
C ASN A 55 -6.99 -13.85 -6.05
N PRO A 56 -8.23 -13.56 -6.49
CA PRO A 56 -8.76 -14.07 -7.76
C PRO A 56 -8.10 -13.45 -8.99
N GLN A 57 -7.45 -12.30 -8.86
CA GLN A 57 -6.80 -11.63 -9.99
C GLN A 57 -5.44 -12.23 -10.33
N THR A 58 -4.74 -12.77 -9.33
CA THR A 58 -3.38 -13.34 -9.48
C THR A 58 -3.36 -14.87 -9.30
N ASN A 59 -4.46 -15.47 -8.83
CA ASN A 59 -4.55 -16.85 -8.35
C ASN A 59 -3.56 -17.16 -7.20
N PHE A 60 -3.07 -16.11 -6.52
CA PHE A 60 -2.27 -16.29 -5.32
C PHE A 60 -3.14 -16.91 -4.23
N THR A 61 -2.65 -18.00 -3.64
CA THR A 61 -3.35 -18.70 -2.57
C THR A 61 -2.41 -18.98 -1.41
N ARG A 62 -2.87 -18.73 -0.19
CA ARG A 62 -2.14 -19.01 1.04
C ARG A 62 -3.07 -19.66 2.06
N GLY A 63 -2.59 -20.70 2.73
CA GLY A 63 -3.32 -21.40 3.80
C GLY A 63 -2.73 -21.15 5.18
N ALA A 64 -3.58 -21.14 6.19
CA ALA A 64 -3.23 -21.14 7.61
C ALA A 64 -4.21 -22.02 8.38
N THR A 65 -3.86 -22.41 9.60
CA THR A 65 -4.77 -23.11 10.51
C THR A 65 -5.02 -22.27 11.75
N THR A 66 -6.24 -22.33 12.28
CA THR A 66 -6.57 -21.64 13.52
C THR A 66 -5.79 -22.22 14.71
N ASN A 67 -5.34 -21.34 15.57
CA ASN A 67 -4.60 -21.68 16.78
C ASN A 67 -5.52 -22.21 17.91
N THR A 68 -4.98 -22.43 19.11
CA THR A 68 -5.69 -22.97 20.29
C THR A 68 -6.83 -22.09 20.79
N VAL A 69 -6.87 -20.81 20.40
CA VAL A 69 -7.94 -19.86 20.73
C VAL A 69 -8.78 -19.48 19.49
N GLY A 70 -8.72 -20.29 18.43
CA GLY A 70 -9.52 -20.09 17.22
C GLY A 70 -9.05 -18.97 16.30
N ASN A 71 -7.94 -18.31 16.58
CA ASN A 71 -7.45 -17.19 15.78
C ASN A 71 -6.59 -17.65 14.61
N TYR A 72 -6.69 -16.91 13.51
CA TYR A 72 -5.83 -17.06 12.33
C TYR A 72 -5.25 -15.71 11.89
N VAL A 73 -4.11 -15.72 11.19
CA VAL A 73 -3.46 -14.54 10.67
C VAL A 73 -2.77 -14.81 9.34
N PHE A 74 -2.94 -13.90 8.40
CA PHE A 74 -2.24 -13.85 7.13
C PHE A 74 -1.47 -12.52 7.05
N PRO A 75 -0.25 -12.45 7.53
CA PRO A 75 0.56 -11.26 7.43
C PRO A 75 1.11 -11.08 6.02
N ALA A 76 1.51 -9.86 5.70
CA ALA A 76 2.25 -9.54 4.49
C ALA A 76 1.48 -9.88 3.19
N LEU A 77 0.23 -9.42 3.09
CA LEU A 77 -0.58 -9.48 1.89
C LEU A 77 -0.51 -8.15 1.13
N LEU A 78 -0.42 -8.22 -0.20
CA LEU A 78 -0.51 -7.02 -1.05
C LEU A 78 -1.93 -6.44 -1.01
N PRO A 79 -2.09 -5.11 -1.15
CA PRO A 79 -3.42 -4.52 -1.32
C PRO A 79 -4.17 -5.12 -2.50
N GLY A 80 -5.47 -5.36 -2.33
CA GLY A 80 -6.29 -5.95 -3.37
C GLY A 80 -7.53 -6.65 -2.84
N VAL A 81 -8.25 -7.33 -3.73
CA VAL A 81 -9.48 -8.05 -3.39
C VAL A 81 -9.16 -9.52 -3.16
N TYR A 82 -9.65 -10.05 -2.04
CA TYR A 82 -9.42 -11.41 -1.61
C TYR A 82 -10.72 -12.18 -1.40
N THR A 83 -10.61 -13.49 -1.48
CA THR A 83 -11.63 -14.45 -1.02
C THR A 83 -11.03 -15.24 0.13
N VAL A 84 -11.74 -15.28 1.25
CA VAL A 84 -11.34 -16.04 2.44
C VAL A 84 -12.29 -17.22 2.59
N ARG A 85 -11.75 -18.42 2.65
CA ARG A 85 -12.49 -19.69 2.81
C ARG A 85 -12.06 -20.38 4.08
N VAL A 86 -13.03 -20.86 4.86
CA VAL A 86 -12.80 -21.59 6.10
C VAL A 86 -13.43 -22.97 6.03
N GLU A 87 -12.67 -23.98 6.38
CA GLU A 87 -13.06 -25.39 6.40
C GLU A 87 -12.70 -26.03 7.74
N ALA A 88 -13.64 -26.71 8.36
CA ALA A 88 -13.40 -27.51 9.56
C ALA A 88 -14.18 -28.79 9.52
N LYS A 89 -13.63 -29.86 10.09
CA LYS A 89 -14.30 -31.18 10.12
C LYS A 89 -15.58 -31.11 10.94
N GLY A 90 -16.71 -31.48 10.33
CA GLY A 90 -18.03 -31.48 11.00
C GLY A 90 -18.76 -30.12 10.89
N PHE A 91 -18.21 -29.16 10.16
CA PHE A 91 -18.83 -27.88 9.90
C PHE A 91 -19.03 -27.66 8.40
N GLN A 92 -19.95 -26.77 8.05
CA GLN A 92 -20.15 -26.29 6.69
C GLN A 92 -19.00 -25.38 6.31
N THR A 93 -18.60 -25.42 5.04
CA THR A 93 -17.58 -24.48 4.50
C THR A 93 -18.18 -23.10 4.39
N GLU A 94 -17.50 -22.08 4.95
CA GLU A 94 -17.89 -20.69 4.78
C GLU A 94 -16.88 -19.98 3.88
N ILE A 95 -17.41 -19.21 2.91
CA ILE A 95 -16.61 -18.41 1.97
C ILE A 95 -17.06 -16.97 2.08
N ARG A 96 -16.09 -16.06 2.23
CA ARG A 96 -16.31 -14.62 2.17
C ARG A 96 -15.55 -14.03 1.00
N SER A 97 -16.30 -13.66 -0.05
CA SER A 97 -15.78 -13.08 -1.28
C SER A 97 -15.82 -11.56 -1.24
N GLY A 98 -14.95 -10.89 -2.04
CA GLY A 98 -14.96 -9.43 -2.15
C GLY A 98 -14.35 -8.71 -0.94
N VAL A 99 -13.45 -9.36 -0.22
CA VAL A 99 -12.71 -8.73 0.90
C VAL A 99 -11.67 -7.80 0.33
N GLU A 100 -11.89 -6.51 0.42
CA GLU A 100 -10.95 -5.47 0.00
C GLU A 100 -9.94 -5.20 1.11
N LEU A 101 -8.66 -5.43 0.81
CA LEU A 101 -7.54 -5.15 1.71
C LEU A 101 -6.79 -3.92 1.19
N GLN A 102 -6.75 -2.87 1.98
CA GLN A 102 -6.06 -1.61 1.67
C GLN A 102 -4.61 -1.64 2.16
N VAL A 103 -3.82 -0.68 1.67
CA VAL A 103 -2.43 -0.49 2.09
C VAL A 103 -2.33 -0.32 3.61
N GLN A 104 -1.44 -1.09 4.25
CA GLN A 104 -1.21 -1.05 5.70
C GLN A 104 -2.50 -1.22 6.54
N GLN A 105 -3.43 -2.00 6.05
CA GLN A 105 -4.66 -2.32 6.77
C GLN A 105 -4.51 -3.68 7.45
N THR A 106 -4.95 -3.77 8.71
CA THR A 106 -5.26 -5.04 9.35
C THR A 106 -6.77 -5.25 9.28
N ALA A 107 -7.18 -6.13 8.36
CA ALA A 107 -8.58 -6.45 8.13
C ALA A 107 -8.98 -7.62 9.04
N ARG A 108 -9.90 -7.38 9.99
CA ARG A 108 -10.44 -8.44 10.85
C ARG A 108 -11.69 -9.04 10.22
N ILE A 109 -11.69 -10.39 10.06
CA ILE A 109 -12.79 -11.15 9.49
C ILE A 109 -13.06 -12.35 10.37
N ASP A 110 -14.11 -12.27 11.15
CA ASP A 110 -14.52 -13.36 12.02
C ASP A 110 -15.53 -14.26 11.30
N PHE A 111 -15.44 -15.59 11.55
CA PHE A 111 -16.31 -16.61 10.99
C PHE A 111 -17.06 -17.34 12.09
N GLN A 112 -18.35 -17.58 11.85
CA GLN A 112 -19.18 -18.39 12.75
C GLN A 112 -19.70 -19.62 12.00
N LEU A 113 -19.00 -20.74 12.17
CA LEU A 113 -19.29 -21.96 11.44
C LEU A 113 -20.56 -22.68 11.97
N ARG A 114 -21.35 -23.21 11.04
CA ARG A 114 -22.51 -24.03 11.37
C ARG A 114 -22.17 -25.51 11.24
N VAL A 115 -22.68 -26.32 12.13
CA VAL A 115 -22.55 -27.78 12.06
C VAL A 115 -23.24 -28.30 10.80
N GLY A 116 -22.53 -29.09 10.00
CA GLY A 116 -23.05 -29.63 8.74
C GLY A 116 -21.97 -30.38 7.97
N ALA A 117 -22.34 -30.90 6.79
CA ALA A 117 -21.39 -31.55 5.92
C ALA A 117 -20.46 -30.49 5.26
N VAL A 118 -19.18 -30.79 5.16
CA VAL A 118 -18.16 -29.92 4.51
C VAL A 118 -18.50 -29.61 3.05
N ALA A 119 -19.32 -30.46 2.41
CA ALA A 119 -19.80 -30.24 1.04
C ALA A 119 -20.83 -29.10 0.90
N GLU A 120 -21.44 -28.65 2.00
CA GLU A 120 -22.34 -27.50 2.00
C GLU A 120 -21.54 -26.22 2.15
N THR A 121 -21.67 -25.30 1.20
CA THR A 121 -20.93 -24.04 1.16
C THR A 121 -21.89 -22.89 1.36
N ILE A 122 -21.56 -22.00 2.28
CA ILE A 122 -22.24 -20.72 2.49
C ILE A 122 -21.32 -19.63 1.93
N GLU A 123 -21.77 -18.93 0.90
CA GLU A 123 -21.05 -17.78 0.36
C GLU A 123 -21.67 -16.48 0.87
N VAL A 124 -20.85 -15.66 1.50
CA VAL A 124 -21.20 -14.30 1.93
C VAL A 124 -20.42 -13.31 1.08
N VAL A 125 -21.10 -12.55 0.27
CA VAL A 125 -20.46 -11.45 -0.51
C VAL A 125 -20.25 -10.28 0.43
N GLY A 126 -18.98 -9.94 0.69
CA GLY A 126 -18.60 -8.77 1.47
C GLY A 126 -18.83 -7.52 0.60
N GLY A 127 -19.83 -6.70 0.96
CA GLY A 127 -20.15 -5.47 0.23
C GLY A 127 -19.86 -4.17 1.00
N ALA A 128 -19.43 -4.27 2.27
CA ALA A 128 -19.10 -3.10 3.08
C ALA A 128 -17.59 -3.02 3.30
N PRO A 129 -17.00 -1.82 3.23
CA PRO A 129 -15.61 -1.62 3.62
C PRO A 129 -15.40 -2.14 5.04
N LEU A 130 -14.37 -2.96 5.23
CA LEU A 130 -14.00 -3.44 6.56
C LEU A 130 -13.53 -2.26 7.39
N LEU A 131 -14.12 -2.08 8.56
CA LEU A 131 -13.66 -1.08 9.50
C LEU A 131 -12.27 -1.47 10.02
N ASN A 132 -11.38 -0.49 10.07
CA ASN A 132 -10.05 -0.67 10.65
C ASN A 132 -10.16 -0.62 12.17
N THR A 133 -10.46 -1.74 12.80
CA THR A 133 -10.70 -1.85 14.25
C THR A 133 -9.46 -2.26 15.03
N GLU A 134 -8.45 -2.78 14.36
CA GLU A 134 -7.27 -3.39 15.00
C GLU A 134 -6.13 -2.40 15.22
N ASN A 135 -6.17 -1.22 14.61
CA ASN A 135 -5.15 -0.20 14.84
C ASN A 135 -5.78 1.20 15.03
N ALA A 136 -5.11 2.01 15.82
CA ALA A 136 -5.53 3.39 16.14
C ALA A 136 -4.98 4.42 15.13
N THR A 137 -4.50 4.00 13.95
CA THR A 137 -3.92 4.93 12.99
C THR A 137 -4.96 5.87 12.40
N VAL A 138 -4.67 7.15 12.41
CA VAL A 138 -5.51 8.19 11.81
C VAL A 138 -4.95 8.53 10.44
N GLY A 139 -5.70 8.21 9.41
CA GLY A 139 -5.28 8.46 8.03
C GLY A 139 -6.42 8.32 7.03
N THR A 140 -6.15 8.73 5.81
CA THR A 140 -7.09 8.64 4.67
C THR A 140 -6.43 7.83 3.57
N VAL A 141 -7.14 6.85 3.03
CA VAL A 141 -6.74 6.13 1.82
C VAL A 141 -7.35 6.81 0.60
N ILE A 142 -6.55 7.05 -0.42
CA ILE A 142 -6.95 7.60 -1.70
C ILE A 142 -6.74 6.53 -2.76
N GLU A 143 -7.85 5.99 -3.24
CA GLU A 143 -7.91 4.87 -4.16
C GLU A 143 -7.59 5.28 -5.60
N ASN A 144 -7.19 4.32 -6.43
CA ASN A 144 -6.87 4.52 -7.84
C ASN A 144 -7.94 5.32 -8.61
N LYS A 145 -9.21 5.03 -8.39
CA LYS A 145 -10.30 5.74 -9.06
C LYS A 145 -10.22 7.26 -8.85
N ARG A 146 -9.99 7.71 -7.61
CA ARG A 146 -9.84 9.14 -7.30
C ARG A 146 -8.56 9.72 -7.90
N ILE A 147 -7.47 8.94 -7.92
CA ILE A 147 -6.18 9.37 -8.48
C ILE A 147 -6.28 9.64 -9.98
N VAL A 148 -7.03 8.81 -10.71
CA VAL A 148 -7.13 8.89 -12.17
C VAL A 148 -8.23 9.86 -12.62
N GLU A 149 -9.37 9.91 -11.90
CA GLU A 149 -10.54 10.71 -12.32
C GLU A 149 -10.47 12.17 -11.91
N LEU A 150 -9.75 12.51 -10.85
CA LEU A 150 -9.65 13.91 -10.41
C LEU A 150 -8.66 14.71 -11.27
N PRO A 151 -8.97 15.98 -11.60
CA PRO A 151 -8.09 16.82 -12.39
C PRO A 151 -6.82 17.15 -11.59
N LEU A 152 -5.67 16.74 -12.09
CA LEU A 152 -4.38 16.99 -11.47
C LEU A 152 -3.51 17.88 -12.38
N ASN A 153 -3.00 18.98 -11.84
CA ASN A 153 -2.05 19.81 -12.56
C ASN A 153 -0.70 19.08 -12.68
N GLY A 154 -0.26 18.84 -13.91
CA GLY A 154 0.98 18.10 -14.17
C GLY A 154 0.93 16.63 -13.74
N ARG A 155 -0.25 16.03 -13.58
CA ARG A 155 -0.45 14.63 -13.14
C ARG A 155 0.22 14.32 -11.80
N ASN A 156 0.27 15.32 -10.91
CA ASN A 156 0.86 15.15 -9.60
C ASN A 156 -0.18 14.72 -8.58
N PHE A 157 -0.18 13.44 -8.22
CA PHE A 157 -1.14 12.86 -7.28
C PHE A 157 -1.00 13.41 -5.84
N LEU A 158 0.14 13.97 -5.48
CA LEU A 158 0.31 14.57 -4.15
C LEU A 158 -0.62 15.75 -3.90
N GLN A 159 -1.20 16.35 -4.96
CA GLN A 159 -2.24 17.36 -4.80
C GLN A 159 -3.47 16.80 -4.07
N LEU A 160 -3.74 15.50 -4.20
CA LEU A 160 -4.84 14.84 -3.52
C LEU A 160 -4.60 14.64 -2.02
N VAL A 161 -3.36 14.78 -1.55
CA VAL A 161 -3.04 14.74 -0.11
C VAL A 161 -3.81 15.85 0.64
N ALA A 162 -4.07 16.99 -0.03
CA ALA A 162 -4.88 18.08 0.51
C ALA A 162 -6.35 17.69 0.81
N LEU A 163 -6.84 16.57 0.27
CA LEU A 163 -8.17 16.05 0.57
C LEU A 163 -8.22 15.35 1.94
N SER A 164 -7.06 15.06 2.52
CA SER A 164 -6.97 14.42 3.84
C SER A 164 -7.20 15.44 4.95
N PRO A 165 -7.91 15.08 6.03
CA PRO A 165 -8.08 15.95 7.18
C PRO A 165 -6.73 16.39 7.79
N ASN A 166 -6.68 17.59 8.34
CA ASN A 166 -5.47 18.16 8.96
C ASN A 166 -4.27 18.33 8.03
N VAL A 167 -4.48 18.34 6.73
CA VAL A 167 -3.44 18.63 5.74
C VAL A 167 -3.65 20.00 5.14
N ASN A 168 -2.61 20.82 5.18
CA ASN A 168 -2.52 22.05 4.42
C ASN A 168 -1.47 21.87 3.33
N ALA A 169 -1.91 21.84 2.09
CA ALA A 169 -1.04 21.69 0.94
C ALA A 169 -0.98 23.00 0.15
N SER A 170 0.21 23.51 -0.05
CA SER A 170 0.46 24.63 -0.94
C SER A 170 1.33 24.14 -2.10
N PHE A 171 0.76 24.15 -3.29
CA PHE A 171 1.49 23.84 -4.52
C PHE A 171 1.81 25.16 -5.22
N ALA A 172 3.09 25.43 -5.39
CA ALA A 172 3.51 26.65 -6.08
C ALA A 172 2.96 26.65 -7.52
N SER A 173 2.47 27.80 -7.96
CA SER A 173 2.11 27.99 -9.35
C SER A 173 3.34 27.81 -10.25
N ALA A 174 3.12 27.37 -11.48
CA ALA A 174 4.17 27.07 -12.45
C ALA A 174 5.18 28.24 -12.69
N GLY A 175 4.84 29.47 -12.31
CA GLY A 175 5.75 30.64 -12.42
C GLY A 175 6.81 30.76 -11.32
N GLN A 176 6.72 29.95 -10.24
CA GLN A 176 7.72 29.97 -9.15
C GLN A 176 8.71 28.81 -9.22
N ALA A 177 8.53 27.89 -10.16
CA ALA A 177 9.29 26.66 -10.27
C ALA A 177 10.81 26.85 -10.51
N GLY A 178 11.24 28.01 -10.99
CA GLY A 178 12.63 28.26 -11.40
C GLY A 178 13.54 28.93 -10.36
N SER A 179 13.02 29.33 -9.19
CA SER A 179 13.76 30.22 -8.28
C SER A 179 14.40 29.53 -7.06
N ARG A 180 14.17 28.24 -6.84
CA ARG A 180 14.72 27.51 -5.69
C ARG A 180 15.58 26.33 -6.10
N GLN A 181 16.65 26.10 -5.35
CA GLN A 181 17.44 24.89 -5.43
C GLN A 181 16.54 23.67 -5.19
N GLY A 182 16.51 22.70 -6.12
CA GLY A 182 15.63 21.52 -6.03
C GLY A 182 14.48 21.46 -7.04
N GLY A 183 14.29 22.51 -7.86
CA GLY A 183 13.28 22.53 -8.93
C GLY A 183 11.85 22.37 -8.41
N ASP A 184 11.00 21.70 -9.18
CA ASP A 184 9.56 21.52 -8.86
C ASP A 184 9.31 20.79 -7.53
N ARG A 185 10.23 19.95 -7.08
CA ARG A 185 10.12 19.21 -5.82
C ARG A 185 10.16 20.12 -4.60
N SER A 186 11.00 21.15 -4.61
CA SER A 186 11.13 22.09 -3.50
C SER A 186 9.89 23.00 -3.30
N ASN A 187 9.02 23.05 -4.29
CA ASN A 187 7.83 23.90 -4.27
C ASN A 187 6.59 23.21 -3.70
N GLN A 188 6.67 21.92 -3.40
CA GLN A 188 5.58 21.18 -2.81
C GLN A 188 5.63 21.28 -1.30
N GLN A 189 4.66 21.96 -0.75
CA GLN A 189 4.59 22.26 0.66
C GLN A 189 3.40 21.54 1.27
N LEU A 190 3.69 20.43 1.95
CA LEU A 190 2.71 19.71 2.75
C LEU A 190 2.99 20.02 4.22
N SER A 191 2.02 20.60 4.90
CA SER A 191 1.99 20.71 6.35
C SER A 191 0.92 19.79 6.88
N VAL A 192 1.31 18.78 7.62
CA VAL A 192 0.40 17.80 8.24
C VAL A 192 0.27 18.12 9.70
N ALA A 193 -0.97 18.22 10.20
CA ALA A 193 -1.30 18.52 11.61
C ALA A 193 -0.61 19.79 12.15
N GLY A 194 -0.38 20.81 11.31
CA GLY A 194 0.30 22.05 11.69
C GLY A 194 1.81 21.94 11.87
N ASN A 195 2.39 20.80 11.58
CA ASN A 195 3.84 20.61 11.66
C ASN A 195 4.58 21.26 10.50
N ARG A 196 5.90 21.34 10.63
CA ARG A 196 6.76 21.89 9.60
C ARG A 196 6.76 21.00 8.36
N ARG A 197 6.96 21.62 7.19
CA ARG A 197 7.02 20.96 5.89
C ARG A 197 8.12 19.91 5.77
N GLU A 198 9.19 20.11 6.48
CA GLU A 198 10.37 19.25 6.51
C GLU A 198 10.15 17.96 7.30
N TRP A 199 8.98 17.79 7.90
CA TRP A 199 8.65 16.63 8.75
C TRP A 199 7.65 15.69 8.10
N ASN A 200 7.75 15.50 6.80
CA ASN A 200 6.96 14.54 6.06
C ASN A 200 7.82 13.35 5.64
N TYR A 201 7.25 12.18 5.67
CA TYR A 201 7.87 10.94 5.25
C TYR A 201 7.11 10.33 4.07
N PHE A 202 7.84 9.98 3.02
CA PHE A 202 7.28 9.40 1.81
C PHE A 202 7.81 7.99 1.62
N THR A 203 6.92 7.03 1.38
CA THR A 203 7.32 5.68 0.99
C THR A 203 6.71 5.31 -0.34
N LEU A 204 7.42 4.49 -1.10
CA LEU A 204 6.95 3.88 -2.34
C LEU A 204 7.16 2.36 -2.22
N ASP A 205 6.07 1.61 -2.24
CA ASP A 205 6.06 0.16 -2.03
C ASP A 205 6.85 -0.27 -0.77
N GLY A 206 6.74 0.54 0.31
CA GLY A 206 7.40 0.31 1.59
C GLY A 206 8.87 0.70 1.66
N VAL A 207 9.44 1.19 0.57
CA VAL A 207 10.80 1.71 0.53
C VAL A 207 10.78 3.22 0.78
N ASP A 208 11.76 3.72 1.51
CA ASP A 208 11.93 5.16 1.73
C ASP A 208 12.12 5.90 0.39
N ASN A 209 11.21 6.82 0.12
CA ASN A 209 11.21 7.68 -1.07
C ASN A 209 11.36 9.16 -0.67
N THR A 210 11.90 9.43 0.51
CA THR A 210 12.09 10.77 1.03
C THR A 210 13.44 11.33 0.60
N ASP A 211 13.46 12.53 0.00
CA ASP A 211 14.68 13.25 -0.30
C ASP A 211 15.21 13.91 0.98
N VAL A 212 16.39 13.51 1.42
CA VAL A 212 16.99 13.96 2.69
C VAL A 212 17.35 15.46 2.71
N ASN A 213 17.45 16.12 1.55
CA ASN A 213 17.84 17.52 1.47
C ASN A 213 16.61 18.45 1.54
N PHE A 214 15.49 18.03 0.98
CA PHE A 214 14.28 18.84 0.85
C PHE A 214 13.08 18.27 1.60
N ASN A 215 13.18 17.07 2.15
CA ASN A 215 12.11 16.32 2.80
C ASN A 215 10.83 16.27 1.96
N THR A 216 11.03 16.04 0.67
CA THR A 216 9.99 15.79 -0.32
C THR A 216 10.17 14.38 -0.87
N TYR A 217 9.41 13.98 -1.86
CA TYR A 217 9.63 12.69 -2.53
C TYR A 217 10.87 12.74 -3.43
N SER A 218 11.62 11.66 -3.50
CA SER A 218 12.76 11.49 -4.42
C SER A 218 12.30 11.12 -5.82
N PHE A 219 11.29 10.25 -5.94
CA PHE A 219 10.72 9.78 -7.19
C PHE A 219 9.19 9.87 -7.17
N LEU A 220 8.60 10.45 -8.22
CA LEU A 220 7.16 10.55 -8.42
C LEU A 220 6.72 9.53 -9.46
N PRO A 221 6.03 8.45 -9.08
CA PRO A 221 5.52 7.48 -10.04
C PRO A 221 4.38 8.05 -10.88
N SER A 222 4.16 7.47 -12.08
CA SER A 222 2.99 7.80 -12.89
C SER A 222 1.70 7.44 -12.16
N ILE A 223 0.67 8.27 -12.26
CA ILE A 223 -0.64 8.02 -11.66
C ILE A 223 -1.28 6.72 -12.17
N ASP A 224 -0.94 6.30 -13.39
CA ASP A 224 -1.47 5.05 -13.97
C ASP A 224 -0.87 3.81 -13.32
N ALA A 225 0.34 3.95 -12.74
CA ALA A 225 1.00 2.87 -12.00
C ALA A 225 0.53 2.74 -10.55
N LEU A 226 -0.21 3.73 -10.03
CA LEU A 226 -0.63 3.73 -8.63
C LEU A 226 -1.85 2.85 -8.40
N GLN A 227 -1.81 2.02 -7.38
CA GLN A 227 -2.96 1.31 -6.85
C GLN A 227 -3.75 2.20 -5.90
N GLU A 228 -3.07 2.74 -4.91
CA GLU A 228 -3.62 3.62 -3.89
C GLU A 228 -2.50 4.29 -3.12
N PHE A 229 -2.80 5.31 -2.35
CA PHE A 229 -1.89 5.82 -1.34
C PHE A 229 -2.62 6.20 -0.05
N LYS A 230 -1.93 6.03 1.07
CA LYS A 230 -2.44 6.35 2.40
C LYS A 230 -1.72 7.56 2.96
N VAL A 231 -2.49 8.53 3.39
CA VAL A 231 -1.98 9.71 4.11
C VAL A 231 -2.28 9.54 5.58
N GLN A 232 -1.26 9.44 6.41
CA GLN A 232 -1.40 9.34 7.86
C GLN A 232 -1.11 10.71 8.48
N THR A 233 -2.09 11.26 9.18
CA THR A 233 -2.08 12.64 9.69
C THR A 233 -2.13 12.75 11.20
N GLY A 234 -2.10 11.60 11.88
CA GLY A 234 -2.24 11.55 13.32
C GLY A 234 -1.41 10.43 13.94
N ILE A 235 -2.06 9.56 14.73
CA ILE A 235 -1.40 8.41 15.33
C ILE A 235 -1.04 7.39 14.24
N TYR A 236 0.19 6.96 14.21
CA TYR A 236 0.73 5.95 13.30
C TYR A 236 1.73 5.03 14.01
N SER A 237 2.08 3.91 13.39
CA SER A 237 3.01 2.94 13.97
C SER A 237 4.41 3.55 14.18
N ALA A 238 5.07 3.18 15.28
CA ALA A 238 6.42 3.62 15.61
C ALA A 238 7.48 3.15 14.59
N GLU A 239 7.16 2.16 13.75
CA GLU A 239 8.04 1.67 12.69
C GLU A 239 8.34 2.73 11.62
N PHE A 240 7.44 3.71 11.43
CA PHE A 240 7.62 4.80 10.47
C PHE A 240 8.46 5.96 11.01
N GLY A 241 9.00 5.87 12.20
CA GLY A 241 9.94 6.84 12.74
C GLY A 241 9.29 8.08 13.32
N ARG A 242 9.92 9.22 13.12
CA ARG A 242 9.75 10.48 13.87
C ARG A 242 9.04 11.60 13.11
N GLU A 243 8.61 11.36 11.91
CA GLU A 243 8.05 12.39 11.05
C GLU A 243 6.57 12.66 11.37
N ALA A 244 6.08 13.86 11.10
CA ALA A 244 4.75 14.29 11.51
C ALA A 244 3.64 13.81 10.57
N GLY A 245 3.94 13.66 9.30
CA GLY A 245 3.01 13.20 8.27
C GLY A 245 3.63 12.14 7.40
N GLN A 246 2.82 11.18 6.98
CA GLN A 246 3.29 10.09 6.16
C GLN A 246 2.43 9.91 4.93
N VAL A 247 3.07 9.74 3.78
CA VAL A 247 2.43 9.44 2.51
C VAL A 247 2.99 8.11 2.01
N ASN A 248 2.21 7.06 2.19
CA ASN A 248 2.60 5.70 1.82
C ASN A 248 1.93 5.33 0.50
N VAL A 249 2.72 5.20 -0.54
CA VAL A 249 2.27 4.96 -1.91
C VAL A 249 2.46 3.50 -2.27
N SER A 250 1.42 2.88 -2.83
CA SER A 250 1.45 1.51 -3.34
C SER A 250 1.23 1.49 -4.85
N THR A 251 2.10 0.81 -5.57
CA THR A 251 1.92 0.61 -7.01
C THR A 251 1.03 -0.60 -7.31
N LYS A 252 0.46 -0.63 -8.51
CA LYS A 252 -0.34 -1.76 -8.97
C LYS A 252 0.50 -3.02 -9.03
N GLY A 253 0.02 -4.08 -8.40
CA GLY A 253 0.53 -5.42 -8.62
C GLY A 253 0.18 -5.94 -10.02
N GLY A 254 0.95 -6.88 -10.54
CA GLY A 254 0.60 -7.59 -11.77
C GLY A 254 -0.67 -8.44 -11.58
N THR A 255 -1.35 -8.72 -12.67
CA THR A 255 -2.45 -9.70 -12.74
C THR A 255 -2.16 -10.73 -13.83
N ASN A 256 -2.97 -11.79 -13.90
CA ASN A 256 -2.86 -12.79 -14.97
C ASN A 256 -3.41 -12.31 -16.32
N GLN A 257 -3.80 -11.05 -16.42
CA GLN A 257 -4.27 -10.41 -17.65
C GLN A 257 -3.34 -9.24 -18.02
N TYR A 258 -3.16 -9.01 -19.33
CA TYR A 258 -2.40 -7.85 -19.79
C TYR A 258 -3.25 -6.60 -19.66
N HIS A 259 -2.71 -5.59 -18.97
CA HIS A 259 -3.30 -4.26 -18.83
C HIS A 259 -2.28 -3.22 -19.25
N GLY A 260 -2.76 -2.11 -19.79
CA GLY A 260 -1.93 -0.99 -20.16
C GLY A 260 -2.75 0.28 -20.27
N ALA A 261 -2.07 1.42 -20.18
CA ALA A 261 -2.64 2.73 -20.44
C ALA A 261 -1.78 3.47 -21.46
N MET A 262 -2.43 4.17 -22.38
CA MET A 262 -1.79 5.09 -23.31
C MET A 262 -2.48 6.44 -23.16
N PHE A 263 -1.70 7.49 -23.02
CA PHE A 263 -2.25 8.83 -22.84
C PHE A 263 -1.38 9.85 -23.55
N GLU A 264 -2.01 10.94 -24.00
CA GLU A 264 -1.36 12.12 -24.55
C GLU A 264 -2.06 13.36 -23.99
N PHE A 265 -1.28 14.34 -23.54
CA PHE A 265 -1.79 15.61 -23.04
C PHE A 265 -1.20 16.74 -23.86
N LEU A 266 -2.04 17.40 -24.63
CA LEU A 266 -1.67 18.59 -25.36
C LEU A 266 -1.98 19.83 -24.50
N ARG A 267 -0.94 20.60 -24.15
CA ARG A 267 -1.07 21.91 -23.51
C ARG A 267 -0.56 22.98 -24.46
N ASN A 268 -1.41 23.94 -24.76
CA ASN A 268 -1.05 25.07 -25.58
C ASN A 268 -1.68 26.32 -24.96
N SER A 269 -0.91 27.39 -24.88
CA SER A 269 -1.36 28.68 -24.34
C SER A 269 -2.57 29.28 -25.09
N TYR A 270 -2.85 28.81 -26.30
CA TYR A 270 -4.05 29.18 -27.06
C TYR A 270 -5.35 28.71 -26.38
N PHE A 271 -5.28 27.60 -25.65
CA PHE A 271 -6.42 27.03 -24.90
C PHE A 271 -6.47 27.48 -23.44
N ASP A 272 -5.44 28.19 -22.97
CA ASP A 272 -5.41 28.69 -21.59
C ASP A 272 -6.34 29.92 -21.48
N GLY A 273 -7.24 29.90 -20.49
CA GLY A 273 -7.97 31.10 -20.09
C GLY A 273 -7.01 32.17 -19.59
N ARG A 274 -7.19 33.41 -20.01
CA ARG A 274 -6.40 34.51 -19.45
C ARG A 274 -6.75 34.69 -17.98
N PRO A 275 -5.75 34.80 -17.09
CA PRO A 275 -6.03 35.12 -15.70
C PRO A 275 -6.72 36.49 -15.65
N TYR A 276 -7.74 36.59 -14.80
CA TYR A 276 -8.37 37.89 -14.53
C TYR A 276 -7.34 38.82 -13.92
N ALA A 277 -6.94 39.84 -14.66
CA ALA A 277 -6.05 40.89 -14.17
C ALA A 277 -6.94 42.04 -13.67
N PHE A 278 -6.84 42.37 -12.39
CA PHE A 278 -7.35 43.65 -11.90
C PHE A 278 -6.47 44.73 -12.50
N THR A 279 -6.94 45.38 -13.54
CA THR A 279 -6.30 46.61 -14.02
C THR A 279 -6.71 47.71 -13.04
N SER A 280 -5.73 48.16 -12.24
CA SER A 280 -5.84 49.40 -11.46
C SER A 280 -5.85 50.60 -12.40
#